data_2f935d1e56ee79e4763305417b9f1179
#
_entry.id   2f935d1e56ee79e4763305417b9f1179
#
_cell.length_a   1.000
_cell.length_b   1.000
_cell.length_c   1.000
_cell.angle_alpha   90.00
_cell.angle_beta   90.00
_cell.angle_gamma   90.00
#
_symmetry.space_group_name_H-M   'P 1'
#
loop_
_entity.id
_entity.type
_entity.pdbx_description
1 polymer ?
#
loop_
_entity_poly.entity_id
_entity_poly.type
_entity_poly.pdbx_seq_one_letter_code
_entity_poly.pdbx_strand_id
1 'polypeptide(L)'
;LLLNNEPYFFHGVLDQGYWPESLYTPPSDEAMVFDIKKMKELGFNTMRKHIKIEPMRWYYHCDRLGMIVWQDMINGGGKPDLKRLCYLPTAVPAVTQRIRDNDYRFFGRTDQRERRRWEEECMEMVRQLYNCPCIAMWVPFNEGWGQFDALRITERIRSIDTTRLIDHASGWFDQGGGDIRSVHNYFRPLRVTKDRAEERAF
;
A
#
# COMPACT_ATOMS: atom_id res chain seq x y z
N LEU A 1 -16.30 -5.16 2.38
CA LEU A 1 -15.32 -5.63 3.35
C LEU A 1 -15.98 -5.81 4.71
N LEU A 2 -15.46 -6.75 5.50
CA LEU A 2 -15.95 -7.05 6.84
C LEU A 2 -14.83 -6.90 7.85
N LEU A 3 -15.12 -6.32 9.01
CA LEU A 3 -14.25 -6.32 10.17
C LEU A 3 -15.01 -7.03 11.30
N ASN A 4 -14.48 -8.15 11.81
CA ASN A 4 -15.15 -8.99 12.80
C ASN A 4 -16.57 -9.41 12.39
N ASN A 5 -16.75 -9.77 11.11
CA ASN A 5 -18.01 -10.16 10.48
C ASN A 5 -19.06 -9.05 10.31
N GLU A 6 -18.72 -7.79 10.61
CA GLU A 6 -19.57 -6.63 10.39
C GLU A 6 -19.09 -5.82 9.18
N PRO A 7 -20.00 -5.26 8.35
CA PRO A 7 -19.63 -4.39 7.25
C PRO A 7 -18.78 -3.23 7.72
N TYR A 8 -17.61 -3.04 7.10
CA TYR A 8 -16.67 -2.00 7.48
C TYR A 8 -16.22 -1.19 6.26
N PHE A 9 -16.30 0.13 6.39
CA PHE A 9 -15.80 1.06 5.38
C PHE A 9 -14.50 1.70 5.85
N PHE A 10 -13.42 1.50 5.09
CA PHE A 10 -12.14 2.13 5.37
C PHE A 10 -12.18 3.61 4.97
N HIS A 11 -12.53 4.48 5.90
CA HIS A 11 -12.47 5.92 5.75
C HIS A 11 -11.11 6.41 6.24
N GLY A 12 -10.14 6.51 5.34
CA GLY A 12 -8.75 6.68 5.70
C GLY A 12 -8.06 7.85 5.05
N VAL A 13 -6.85 8.11 5.53
CA VAL A 13 -5.91 9.10 5.01
C VAL A 13 -4.58 8.44 4.66
N LEU A 14 -3.88 9.04 3.70
CA LEU A 14 -2.50 8.69 3.39
C LEU A 14 -1.59 9.35 4.43
N ASP A 15 -0.70 8.56 5.04
CA ASP A 15 0.28 9.02 6.02
C ASP A 15 1.71 8.67 5.56
N GLN A 16 2.48 9.67 5.18
CA GLN A 16 3.88 9.51 4.77
C GLN A 16 4.85 9.49 5.94
N GLY A 17 4.45 9.97 7.12
CA GLY A 17 5.22 9.91 8.36
C GLY A 17 6.52 10.70 8.35
N TYR A 18 6.54 11.89 7.71
CA TYR A 18 7.67 12.82 7.78
C TYR A 18 7.42 13.90 8.83
N TRP A 19 8.48 14.29 9.52
CA TRP A 19 8.46 15.21 10.64
C TRP A 19 9.38 16.40 10.38
N PRO A 20 8.96 17.65 10.70
CA PRO A 20 9.80 18.83 10.48
C PRO A 20 11.14 18.78 11.22
N GLU A 21 11.14 18.27 12.46
CA GLU A 21 12.30 18.27 13.34
C GLU A 21 13.28 17.12 13.06
N SER A 22 12.75 15.95 12.73
CA SER A 22 13.50 14.69 12.71
C SER A 22 13.39 13.93 11.38
N LEU A 23 12.74 14.53 10.39
CA LEU A 23 12.54 14.02 9.04
C LEU A 23 11.82 12.65 9.01
N TYR A 24 12.57 11.58 9.08
CA TYR A 24 12.04 10.22 8.87
C TYR A 24 11.60 9.53 10.16
N THR A 25 12.10 9.97 11.31
CA THR A 25 11.81 9.34 12.60
C THR A 25 10.86 10.21 13.42
N PRO A 26 9.78 9.66 14.01
CA PRO A 26 8.94 10.43 14.92
C PRO A 26 9.75 11.04 16.07
N PRO A 27 9.54 12.33 16.42
CA PRO A 27 10.33 12.99 17.44
C PRO A 27 10.04 12.46 18.86
N SER A 28 8.84 11.96 19.11
CA SER A 28 8.44 11.36 20.39
C SER A 28 7.23 10.44 20.24
N ASP A 29 6.92 9.70 21.31
CA ASP A 29 5.71 8.88 21.38
C ASP A 29 4.44 9.74 21.41
N GLU A 30 4.50 10.90 22.08
CA GLU A 30 3.39 11.85 22.14
C GLU A 30 3.04 12.39 20.76
N ALA A 31 4.04 12.65 19.92
CA ALA A 31 3.83 13.09 18.54
C ALA A 31 3.10 12.01 17.72
N MET A 32 3.53 10.75 17.79
CA MET A 32 2.83 9.64 17.14
C MET A 32 1.38 9.50 17.62
N VAL A 33 1.16 9.56 18.94
CA VAL A 33 -0.17 9.48 19.55
C VAL A 33 -1.04 10.66 19.15
N PHE A 34 -0.45 11.87 19.05
CA PHE A 34 -1.17 13.06 18.62
C PHE A 34 -1.75 12.89 17.23
N ASP A 35 -0.95 12.46 16.24
CA ASP A 35 -1.40 12.28 14.87
C ASP A 35 -2.52 11.23 14.77
N ILE A 36 -2.34 10.07 15.43
CA ILE A 36 -3.36 9.02 15.43
C ILE A 36 -4.67 9.52 16.02
N LYS A 37 -4.61 10.19 17.18
CA LYS A 37 -5.81 10.74 17.85
C LYS A 37 -6.46 11.81 16.98
N LYS A 38 -5.66 12.69 16.37
CA LYS A 38 -6.18 13.78 15.55
C LYS A 38 -6.91 13.24 14.32
N MET A 39 -6.40 12.20 13.68
CA MET A 39 -7.09 11.55 12.56
C MET A 39 -8.43 10.94 13.02
N LYS A 40 -8.46 10.28 14.19
CA LYS A 40 -9.72 9.75 14.76
C LYS A 40 -10.72 10.85 15.11
N GLU A 41 -10.28 11.96 15.70
CA GLU A 41 -11.13 13.13 15.98
C GLU A 41 -11.76 13.72 14.72
N LEU A 42 -11.05 13.66 13.59
CA LEU A 42 -11.54 14.09 12.29
C LEU A 42 -12.47 13.06 11.61
N GLY A 43 -12.72 11.92 12.26
CA GLY A 43 -13.63 10.88 11.77
C GLY A 43 -12.97 9.81 10.90
N PHE A 44 -11.65 9.81 10.75
CA PHE A 44 -10.94 8.75 10.05
C PHE A 44 -10.75 7.51 10.94
N ASN A 45 -10.88 6.34 10.35
CA ASN A 45 -10.70 5.06 11.02
C ASN A 45 -9.50 4.26 10.51
N THR A 46 -8.86 4.73 9.45
CA THR A 46 -7.77 4.05 8.75
C THR A 46 -6.65 5.03 8.38
N MET A 47 -5.41 4.60 8.52
CA MET A 47 -4.23 5.31 8.01
C MET A 47 -3.46 4.37 7.07
N ARG A 48 -3.24 4.80 5.83
CA ARG A 48 -2.33 4.10 4.94
C ARG A 48 -0.92 4.60 5.16
N LYS A 49 -0.06 3.77 5.76
CA LYS A 49 1.36 4.07 5.93
C LYS A 49 2.06 3.93 4.58
N HIS A 50 2.27 5.08 3.94
CA HIS A 50 2.68 5.18 2.54
C HIS A 50 4.19 5.04 2.39
N ILE A 51 4.60 3.95 1.75
CA ILE A 51 6.00 3.70 1.34
C ILE A 51 7.00 3.83 2.52
N LYS A 52 6.57 3.50 3.72
CA LYS A 52 7.37 3.63 4.94
C LYS A 52 7.03 2.53 5.93
N ILE A 53 8.06 2.05 6.63
CA ILE A 53 7.92 1.17 7.80
C ILE A 53 8.25 2.01 9.04
N GLU A 54 7.34 2.03 10.00
CA GLU A 54 7.50 2.78 11.24
C GLU A 54 8.19 1.94 12.33
N PRO A 55 8.72 2.57 13.40
CA PRO A 55 9.09 1.86 14.61
C PRO A 55 7.90 1.10 15.20
N MET A 56 8.14 -0.07 15.79
CA MET A 56 7.10 -0.93 16.40
C MET A 56 6.18 -0.18 17.37
N ARG A 57 6.66 0.87 18.04
CA ARG A 57 5.89 1.73 18.94
C ARG A 57 4.71 2.41 18.22
N TRP A 58 4.88 2.80 16.96
CA TRP A 58 3.80 3.42 16.19
C TRP A 58 2.64 2.44 15.98
N TYR A 59 2.94 1.20 15.59
CA TYR A 59 1.91 0.15 15.43
C TYR A 59 1.26 -0.19 16.77
N TYR A 60 2.03 -0.26 17.87
CA TYR A 60 1.47 -0.42 19.20
C TYR A 60 0.48 0.70 19.55
N HIS A 61 0.77 1.94 19.19
CA HIS A 61 -0.16 3.03 19.42
C HIS A 61 -1.40 2.93 18.52
N CYS A 62 -1.26 2.48 17.27
CA CYS A 62 -2.39 2.18 16.40
C CYS A 62 -3.28 1.07 16.97
N ASP A 63 -2.68 -0.03 17.44
CA ASP A 63 -3.38 -1.13 18.11
C ASP A 63 -4.17 -0.63 19.33
N ARG A 64 -3.50 0.07 20.23
CA ARG A 64 -4.08 0.58 21.48
C ARG A 64 -5.19 1.60 21.26
N LEU A 65 -5.08 2.41 20.22
CA LEU A 65 -6.04 3.48 19.91
C LEU A 65 -7.12 3.03 18.92
N GLY A 66 -7.02 1.80 18.38
CA GLY A 66 -7.99 1.27 17.41
C GLY A 66 -7.95 2.01 16.07
N MET A 67 -6.77 2.30 15.54
CA MET A 67 -6.57 2.84 14.20
C MET A 67 -6.17 1.72 13.25
N ILE A 68 -6.95 1.48 12.22
CA ILE A 68 -6.62 0.49 11.18
C ILE A 68 -5.46 1.00 10.32
N VAL A 69 -4.56 0.09 9.93
CA VAL A 69 -3.41 0.40 9.10
C VAL A 69 -3.42 -0.39 7.80
N TRP A 70 -3.19 0.30 6.69
CA TRP A 70 -2.74 -0.30 5.44
C TRP A 70 -1.25 -0.07 5.33
N GLN A 71 -0.48 -1.13 5.22
CA GLN A 71 0.98 -1.07 5.26
C GLN A 71 1.58 -1.23 3.89
N ASP A 72 2.18 -0.16 3.37
CA ASP A 72 2.96 -0.22 2.14
C ASP A 72 4.35 -0.80 2.38
N MET A 73 4.87 -1.51 1.39
CA MET A 73 6.30 -1.77 1.29
C MET A 73 7.02 -0.54 0.73
N ILE A 74 8.27 -0.38 1.12
CA ILE A 74 9.13 0.69 0.60
C ILE A 74 9.37 0.44 -0.90
N ASN A 75 9.21 1.49 -1.70
CA ASN A 75 9.55 1.44 -3.12
C ASN A 75 11.04 1.13 -3.32
N GLY A 76 11.38 0.66 -4.47
CA GLY A 76 12.77 0.43 -4.85
C GLY A 76 12.90 0.43 -6.37
N GLY A 77 14.10 0.08 -6.84
CA GLY A 77 14.42 0.04 -8.26
C GLY A 77 15.28 1.21 -8.72
N GLY A 78 15.60 1.22 -10.00
CA GLY A 78 16.40 2.26 -10.62
C GLY A 78 15.62 3.56 -10.84
N LYS A 79 16.25 4.51 -11.52
CA LYS A 79 15.62 5.81 -11.83
C LYS A 79 14.33 5.60 -12.61
N PRO A 80 13.18 6.11 -12.12
CA PRO A 80 11.90 5.94 -12.78
C PRO A 80 11.79 6.80 -14.05
N ASP A 81 11.10 6.27 -15.05
CA ASP A 81 10.66 7.05 -16.20
C ASP A 81 9.30 7.69 -15.87
N LEU A 82 9.31 8.96 -15.47
CA LEU A 82 8.11 9.71 -15.08
C LEU A 82 7.05 9.75 -16.18
N LYS A 83 7.44 9.76 -17.45
CA LYS A 83 6.47 9.77 -18.56
C LYS A 83 5.67 8.48 -18.59
N ARG A 84 6.32 7.36 -18.30
CA ARG A 84 5.69 6.04 -18.32
C ARG A 84 4.94 5.73 -17.03
N LEU A 85 5.51 6.07 -15.88
CA LEU A 85 4.95 5.69 -14.59
C LEU A 85 3.92 6.69 -14.03
N CYS A 86 3.99 7.97 -14.40
CA CYS A 86 3.04 8.99 -13.92
C CYS A 86 2.08 9.45 -15.03
N TYR A 87 2.62 9.98 -16.14
CA TYR A 87 1.75 10.63 -17.13
C TYR A 87 0.92 9.63 -17.94
N LEU A 88 1.46 8.45 -18.27
CA LEU A 88 0.70 7.46 -19.00
C LEU A 88 -0.53 6.95 -18.22
N PRO A 89 -0.42 6.55 -16.95
CA PRO A 89 -1.59 6.11 -16.17
C PRO A 89 -2.64 7.18 -15.99
N THR A 90 -2.23 8.43 -15.80
CA THR A 90 -3.17 9.54 -15.61
C THR A 90 -3.89 9.93 -16.89
N ALA A 91 -3.19 9.86 -18.02
CA ALA A 91 -3.76 10.21 -19.34
C ALA A 91 -4.65 9.09 -19.90
N VAL A 92 -4.18 7.84 -19.85
CA VAL A 92 -4.82 6.67 -20.50
C VAL A 92 -4.83 5.46 -19.56
N PRO A 93 -5.63 5.48 -18.48
CA PRO A 93 -5.65 4.42 -17.44
C PRO A 93 -5.88 3.01 -18.03
N ALA A 94 -6.75 2.87 -19.04
CA ALA A 94 -7.06 1.58 -19.66
C ALA A 94 -5.85 0.88 -20.31
N VAL A 95 -4.81 1.63 -20.67
CA VAL A 95 -3.59 1.06 -21.26
C VAL A 95 -2.72 0.40 -20.18
N THR A 96 -2.72 0.95 -18.98
CA THR A 96 -1.85 0.45 -17.89
C THR A 96 -2.21 -0.98 -17.46
N GLN A 97 -3.46 -1.39 -17.60
CA GLN A 97 -3.93 -2.76 -17.30
C GLN A 97 -3.40 -3.80 -18.30
N ARG A 98 -2.86 -3.37 -19.43
CA ARG A 98 -2.28 -4.25 -20.46
C ARG A 98 -0.76 -4.39 -20.33
N ILE A 99 -0.13 -3.54 -19.52
CA ILE A 99 1.31 -3.55 -19.30
C ILE A 99 1.63 -4.59 -18.23
N ARG A 100 2.40 -5.61 -18.61
CA ARG A 100 2.83 -6.66 -17.70
C ARG A 100 4.04 -6.20 -16.88
N ASP A 101 4.03 -6.48 -15.59
CA ASP A 101 5.08 -6.06 -14.67
C ASP A 101 6.33 -6.98 -14.64
N ASN A 102 6.37 -7.96 -15.53
CA ASN A 102 7.60 -8.67 -15.89
C ASN A 102 8.44 -7.94 -16.96
N ASP A 103 7.96 -6.80 -17.47
CA ASP A 103 8.83 -5.87 -18.21
C ASP A 103 9.69 -5.06 -17.22
N TYR A 104 10.71 -5.70 -16.70
CA TYR A 104 11.59 -5.09 -15.67
C TYR A 104 12.27 -3.81 -16.14
N ARG A 105 12.44 -3.60 -17.45
CA ARG A 105 13.01 -2.37 -17.98
C ARG A 105 12.04 -1.21 -17.89
N PHE A 106 10.76 -1.47 -18.15
CA PHE A 106 9.70 -0.46 -18.02
C PHE A 106 9.59 0.07 -16.59
N PHE A 107 9.67 -0.83 -15.60
CA PHE A 107 9.49 -0.50 -14.18
C PHE A 107 10.82 -0.16 -13.44
N GLY A 108 11.96 -0.08 -14.15
CA GLY A 108 13.25 0.20 -13.53
C GLY A 108 13.78 -0.91 -12.62
N ARG A 109 13.47 -2.17 -12.94
CA ARG A 109 13.81 -3.36 -12.13
C ARG A 109 14.68 -4.37 -12.88
N THR A 110 15.59 -3.91 -13.73
CA THR A 110 16.44 -4.80 -14.54
C THR A 110 17.42 -5.65 -13.73
N ASP A 111 17.91 -5.14 -12.59
CA ASP A 111 18.85 -5.88 -11.75
C ASP A 111 18.12 -6.98 -10.95
N GLN A 112 18.51 -8.23 -11.21
CA GLN A 112 17.95 -9.40 -10.54
C GLN A 112 18.32 -9.48 -9.06
N ARG A 113 19.52 -8.99 -8.66
CA ARG A 113 19.95 -9.01 -7.26
C ARG A 113 19.11 -8.03 -6.44
N GLU A 114 18.87 -6.83 -6.98
CA GLU A 114 17.98 -5.85 -6.34
C GLU A 114 16.55 -6.35 -6.21
N ARG A 115 16.01 -7.05 -7.23
CA ARG A 115 14.68 -7.66 -7.10
C ARG A 115 14.61 -8.69 -5.98
N ARG A 116 15.61 -9.57 -5.88
CA ARG A 116 15.67 -10.58 -4.79
C ARG A 116 15.78 -9.93 -3.42
N ARG A 117 16.67 -8.95 -3.29
CA ARG A 117 16.86 -8.21 -2.03
C ARG A 117 15.57 -7.52 -1.59
N TRP A 118 14.91 -6.80 -2.50
CA TRP A 118 13.64 -6.15 -2.22
C TRP A 118 12.56 -7.16 -1.78
N GLU A 119 12.51 -8.30 -2.43
CA GLU A 119 11.58 -9.37 -2.09
C GLU A 119 11.85 -9.95 -0.70
N GLU A 120 13.11 -10.17 -0.34
CA GLU A 120 13.51 -10.61 1.00
C GLU A 120 13.12 -9.57 2.05
N GLU A 121 13.40 -8.30 1.81
CA GLU A 121 13.02 -7.18 2.69
C GLU A 121 11.48 -7.07 2.84
N CYS A 122 10.71 -7.30 1.77
CA CYS A 122 9.26 -7.34 1.84
C CYS A 122 8.75 -8.48 2.73
N MET A 123 9.32 -9.67 2.60
CA MET A 123 8.96 -10.81 3.44
C MET A 123 9.37 -10.60 4.90
N GLU A 124 10.50 -9.93 5.14
CA GLU A 124 10.93 -9.54 6.49
C GLU A 124 9.96 -8.54 7.11
N MET A 125 9.54 -7.51 6.39
CA MET A 125 8.52 -6.56 6.84
C MET A 125 7.24 -7.29 7.28
N VAL A 126 6.72 -8.20 6.46
CA VAL A 126 5.50 -8.96 6.79
C VAL A 126 5.71 -9.79 8.05
N ARG A 127 6.84 -10.49 8.21
CA ARG A 127 7.13 -11.27 9.41
C ARG A 127 7.28 -10.41 10.65
N GLN A 128 8.01 -9.31 10.55
CA GLN A 128 8.24 -8.38 11.66
C GLN A 128 6.93 -7.77 12.16
N LEU A 129 6.04 -7.39 11.25
CA LEU A 129 4.80 -6.72 11.55
C LEU A 129 3.59 -7.67 11.70
N TYR A 130 3.81 -8.99 11.58
CA TYR A 130 2.76 -9.99 11.64
C TYR A 130 1.88 -9.89 12.89
N ASN A 131 2.50 -9.61 14.04
CA ASN A 131 1.81 -9.50 15.33
C ASN A 131 1.24 -8.09 15.62
N CYS A 132 1.08 -7.23 14.61
CA CYS A 132 0.43 -5.93 14.75
C CYS A 132 -1.03 -6.03 14.27
N PRO A 133 -2.02 -6.21 15.17
CA PRO A 133 -3.42 -6.41 14.77
C PRO A 133 -4.07 -5.22 14.10
N CYS A 134 -3.52 -4.01 14.25
CA CYS A 134 -3.98 -2.83 13.51
C CYS A 134 -3.83 -2.95 11.99
N ILE A 135 -2.87 -3.74 11.50
CA ILE A 135 -2.64 -3.91 10.08
C ILE A 135 -3.76 -4.79 9.49
N ALA A 136 -4.54 -4.24 8.59
CA ALA A 136 -5.61 -4.95 7.88
C ALA A 136 -5.24 -5.31 6.44
N MET A 137 -4.22 -4.66 5.88
CA MET A 137 -3.86 -4.81 4.48
C MET A 137 -2.36 -4.61 4.23
N TRP A 138 -1.79 -5.45 3.37
CA TRP A 138 -0.45 -5.31 2.82
C TRP A 138 -0.51 -4.70 1.43
N VAL A 139 0.35 -3.71 1.16
CA VAL A 139 0.42 -3.02 -0.14
C VAL A 139 1.87 -3.10 -0.65
N PRO A 140 2.23 -4.15 -1.40
CA PRO A 140 3.61 -4.33 -1.85
C PRO A 140 4.05 -3.29 -2.88
N PHE A 141 3.13 -2.83 -3.76
CA PHE A 141 3.49 -1.87 -4.80
C PHE A 141 2.52 -0.69 -4.85
N ASN A 142 3.07 0.51 -5.00
CA ASN A 142 2.34 1.75 -5.16
C ASN A 142 2.62 2.35 -6.54
N GLU A 143 1.55 2.58 -7.34
CA GLU A 143 1.57 3.33 -8.59
C GLU A 143 2.63 2.89 -9.60
N GLY A 144 2.97 1.60 -9.60
CA GLY A 144 3.96 1.04 -10.52
C GLY A 144 5.42 1.40 -10.22
N TRP A 145 5.69 2.17 -9.16
CA TRP A 145 7.06 2.56 -8.79
C TRP A 145 7.89 1.35 -8.37
N GLY A 146 8.71 0.88 -9.30
CA GLY A 146 9.53 -0.31 -9.09
C GLY A 146 8.73 -1.60 -8.96
N GLN A 147 7.52 -1.66 -9.52
CA GLN A 147 6.69 -2.86 -9.53
C GLN A 147 7.32 -3.97 -10.38
N PHE A 148 7.20 -5.20 -9.92
CA PHE A 148 7.59 -6.39 -10.67
C PHE A 148 6.91 -7.63 -10.09
N ASP A 149 6.53 -8.57 -10.97
CA ASP A 149 5.98 -9.88 -10.60
C ASP A 149 4.94 -9.83 -9.45
N ALA A 150 4.05 -8.83 -9.45
CA ALA A 150 3.17 -8.54 -8.30
C ALA A 150 2.32 -9.73 -7.88
N LEU A 151 1.86 -10.56 -8.82
CA LEU A 151 1.11 -11.78 -8.49
C LEU A 151 1.96 -12.78 -7.70
N ARG A 152 3.21 -12.99 -8.11
CA ARG A 152 4.15 -13.87 -7.42
C ARG A 152 4.51 -13.34 -6.02
N ILE A 153 4.70 -12.02 -5.90
CA ILE A 153 4.93 -11.38 -4.59
C ILE A 153 3.71 -11.56 -3.68
N THR A 154 2.50 -11.41 -4.21
CA THR A 154 1.25 -11.66 -3.49
C THR A 154 1.21 -13.07 -2.90
N GLU A 155 1.50 -14.09 -3.72
CA GLU A 155 1.53 -15.48 -3.25
C GLU A 155 2.59 -15.71 -2.16
N ARG A 156 3.73 -15.04 -2.25
CA ARG A 156 4.75 -15.09 -1.20
C ARG A 156 4.31 -14.43 0.09
N ILE A 157 3.63 -13.28 0.03
CA ILE A 157 3.03 -12.66 1.23
C ILE A 157 1.99 -13.61 1.84
N ARG A 158 1.10 -14.20 1.01
CA ARG A 158 0.10 -15.17 1.48
C ARG A 158 0.71 -16.41 2.13
N SER A 159 1.89 -16.84 1.71
CA SER A 159 2.58 -17.97 2.35
C SER A 159 3.02 -17.66 3.80
N ILE A 160 3.08 -16.38 4.18
CA ILE A 160 3.40 -15.93 5.54
C ILE A 160 2.12 -15.52 6.28
N ASP A 161 1.24 -14.77 5.61
CA ASP A 161 0.03 -14.21 6.21
C ASP A 161 -1.20 -14.46 5.32
N THR A 162 -2.07 -15.35 5.76
CA THR A 162 -3.34 -15.69 5.10
C THR A 162 -4.53 -14.91 5.66
N THR A 163 -4.31 -14.03 6.63
CA THR A 163 -5.38 -13.39 7.40
C THR A 163 -5.70 -11.97 6.94
N ARG A 164 -4.71 -11.30 6.34
CA ARG A 164 -4.84 -9.90 5.90
C ARG A 164 -5.08 -9.80 4.40
N LEU A 165 -5.73 -8.71 4.02
CA LEU A 165 -5.94 -8.38 2.61
C LEU A 165 -4.63 -7.96 1.94
N ILE A 166 -4.56 -8.10 0.63
CA ILE A 166 -3.42 -7.67 -0.18
C ILE A 166 -3.91 -6.82 -1.35
N ASP A 167 -3.50 -5.55 -1.37
CA ASP A 167 -3.60 -4.66 -2.53
C ASP A 167 -2.29 -4.76 -3.33
N HIS A 168 -2.26 -5.70 -4.27
CA HIS A 168 -1.02 -6.13 -4.94
C HIS A 168 -0.37 -5.05 -5.82
N ALA A 169 -1.15 -4.10 -6.34
CA ALA A 169 -0.72 -3.05 -7.27
C ALA A 169 -1.59 -1.82 -7.09
N SER A 170 -1.35 -1.07 -6.01
CA SER A 170 -2.19 0.04 -5.61
C SER A 170 -2.23 1.14 -6.67
N GLY A 171 -3.41 1.41 -7.18
CA GLY A 171 -3.77 2.49 -8.08
C GLY A 171 -3.60 2.19 -9.56
N TRP A 172 -2.44 1.71 -10.01
CA TRP A 172 -2.12 1.53 -11.42
C TRP A 172 -1.45 0.19 -11.69
N PHE A 173 -1.38 -0.19 -12.97
CA PHE A 173 -0.72 -1.41 -13.43
C PHE A 173 -1.21 -2.70 -12.76
N ASP A 174 -2.51 -2.74 -12.48
CA ASP A 174 -3.17 -3.92 -11.93
C ASP A 174 -2.92 -5.16 -12.80
N GLN A 175 -2.47 -6.24 -12.17
CA GLN A 175 -2.15 -7.51 -12.83
C GLN A 175 -3.28 -8.56 -12.71
N GLY A 176 -4.42 -8.17 -12.14
CA GLY A 176 -5.60 -9.03 -11.98
C GLY A 176 -5.52 -9.99 -10.79
N GLY A 177 -4.85 -9.59 -9.71
CA GLY A 177 -4.70 -10.39 -8.48
C GLY A 177 -4.98 -9.59 -7.21
N GLY A 178 -4.51 -10.11 -6.08
CA GLY A 178 -4.80 -9.52 -4.77
C GLY A 178 -6.25 -9.70 -4.35
N ASP A 179 -6.65 -8.99 -3.31
CA ASP A 179 -8.01 -9.07 -2.74
C ASP A 179 -8.87 -7.88 -3.11
N ILE A 180 -8.24 -6.77 -3.47
CA ILE A 180 -8.92 -5.55 -3.88
C ILE A 180 -8.29 -5.00 -5.16
N ARG A 181 -9.10 -4.23 -5.87
CA ARG A 181 -8.65 -3.42 -7.00
C ARG A 181 -8.71 -1.96 -6.62
N SER A 182 -7.54 -1.33 -6.50
CA SER A 182 -7.43 0.08 -6.21
C SER A 182 -7.55 0.94 -7.45
N VAL A 183 -8.07 2.14 -7.28
CA VAL A 183 -8.09 3.17 -8.31
C VAL A 183 -7.58 4.47 -7.72
N HIS A 184 -6.46 4.98 -8.24
CA HIS A 184 -5.96 6.31 -7.90
C HIS A 184 -6.48 7.33 -8.90
N ASN A 185 -7.16 8.35 -8.37
CA ASN A 185 -7.76 9.40 -9.17
C ASN A 185 -7.30 10.77 -8.71
N TYR A 186 -6.51 11.47 -9.54
CA TYR A 186 -5.97 12.78 -9.22
C TYR A 186 -6.72 13.94 -9.87
N PHE A 187 -7.39 13.71 -11.00
CA PHE A 187 -7.86 14.81 -11.87
C PHE A 187 -9.32 14.67 -12.31
N ARG A 188 -9.98 13.57 -12.01
CA ARG A 188 -11.35 13.33 -12.47
C ARG A 188 -12.32 13.39 -11.29
N PRO A 189 -13.58 13.83 -11.49
CA PRO A 189 -14.60 13.67 -10.46
C PRO A 189 -14.70 12.21 -10.03
N LEU A 190 -14.75 11.98 -8.71
CA LEU A 190 -15.01 10.65 -8.18
C LEU A 190 -16.40 10.19 -8.64
N ARG A 191 -16.47 9.03 -9.23
CA ARG A 191 -17.71 8.36 -9.59
C ARG A 191 -17.57 6.91 -9.18
N VAL A 192 -18.50 6.46 -8.37
CA VAL A 192 -18.67 5.02 -8.15
C VAL A 192 -19.36 4.47 -9.38
N THR A 193 -18.66 3.72 -10.19
CA THR A 193 -19.23 3.04 -11.36
C THR A 193 -19.75 1.69 -10.90
N LYS A 194 -20.97 1.34 -11.31
CA LYS A 194 -21.53 0.00 -11.09
C LYS A 194 -20.99 -0.98 -12.14
N ASP A 195 -19.66 -1.11 -12.22
CA ASP A 195 -19.06 -2.14 -13.05
C ASP A 195 -19.05 -3.46 -12.25
N ARG A 196 -19.43 -4.58 -12.90
CA ARG A 196 -19.43 -5.92 -12.28
C ARG A 196 -18.06 -6.35 -11.72
N ALA A 197 -16.99 -5.74 -12.19
CA ALA A 197 -15.65 -5.90 -11.62
C ALA A 197 -15.51 -5.17 -10.27
N GLU A 198 -16.26 -4.08 -10.05
CA GLU A 198 -16.29 -3.30 -8.82
C GLU A 198 -17.21 -3.94 -7.77
N GLU A 199 -18.26 -4.66 -8.18
CA GLU A 199 -19.12 -5.44 -7.26
C GLU A 199 -18.35 -6.58 -6.55
N ARG A 200 -17.16 -6.97 -7.05
CA ARG A 200 -16.29 -7.94 -6.39
C ARG A 200 -15.27 -7.30 -5.44
N ALA A 201 -15.19 -5.98 -5.42
CA ALA A 201 -14.29 -5.21 -4.56
C ALA A 201 -14.97 -4.69 -3.28
N PHE A 202 -16.24 -5.03 -3.06
CA PHE A 202 -17.02 -4.68 -1.87
C PHE A 202 -17.51 -5.92 -1.13
#